data_a8b34fe69d0161102f757a8386ac9294
#
_entry.id   a8b34fe69d0161102f757a8386ac9294
#
_cell.length_a   1.000
_cell.length_b   1.000
_cell.length_c   1.000
_cell.angle_alpha   90.00
_cell.angle_beta   90.00
_cell.angle_gamma   90.00
#
_symmetry.space_group_name_H-M   'P 1'
#
loop_
_entity.id
_entity.type
_entity.pdbx_description
1 polymer ?
#
loop_
_entity_poly.entity_id
_entity_poly.type
_entity_poly.pdbx_seq_one_letter_code
_entity_poly.pdbx_strand_id
1 'polypeptide(L)'
;EHLEKHKFICDTNEYENYFSEGNEIVRSSDFMAGVPIMYGCNNFCTYCIVPYVRGREKSRPSEDILSEVKNLADKGYKEIMLLGQNVNSYGEGLSEDIDFPRLLRMINGIDGDFRIRFMSSHPKNATKELIDAIIECDKVCKHFHLPVQSGSDEILSAMNRNYTAESYLSIVNYARNKIPDFSFSTDI
;
A
#
# COMPACT_ATOMS: atom_id res chain seq x y z
N GLU A 1 27.41 -13.29 -5.96
CA GLU A 1 28.61 -13.34 -6.86
C GLU A 1 28.98 -11.96 -7.43
N HIS A 2 28.02 -11.08 -7.80
CA HIS A 2 28.29 -9.76 -8.36
C HIS A 2 28.69 -8.71 -7.33
N LEU A 3 28.22 -8.82 -6.09
CA LEU A 3 28.55 -7.89 -5.01
C LEU A 3 30.00 -8.01 -4.52
N GLU A 4 30.63 -9.17 -4.68
CA GLU A 4 32.02 -9.42 -4.24
C GLU A 4 33.07 -8.74 -5.13
N LYS A 5 32.71 -8.24 -6.32
CA LYS A 5 33.65 -7.67 -7.28
C LYS A 5 33.67 -6.13 -7.35
N HIS A 6 33.05 -5.44 -6.40
CA HIS A 6 33.01 -3.97 -6.35
C HIS A 6 32.62 -3.30 -7.69
N LYS A 7 31.79 -3.94 -8.51
CA LYS A 7 31.28 -3.34 -9.74
C LYS A 7 29.96 -2.63 -9.45
N PHE A 8 29.89 -1.35 -9.80
CA PHE A 8 28.63 -0.64 -9.88
C PHE A 8 27.79 -1.26 -11.00
N ILE A 9 26.60 -1.75 -10.63
CA ILE A 9 25.59 -2.22 -11.58
C ILE A 9 24.52 -1.12 -11.61
N CYS A 10 24.37 -0.49 -12.76
CA CYS A 10 23.25 0.42 -13.03
C CYS A 10 22.43 -0.20 -14.15
N ASP A 11 21.25 -0.69 -13.82
CA ASP A 11 20.31 -1.23 -14.79
C ASP A 11 19.11 -0.33 -14.85
N THR A 12 18.89 0.29 -16.01
CA THR A 12 17.79 1.23 -16.28
C THR A 12 16.69 0.63 -17.14
N ASN A 13 16.76 -0.67 -17.42
CA ASN A 13 15.74 -1.35 -18.19
C ASN A 13 14.42 -1.43 -17.40
N GLU A 14 13.31 -1.28 -18.10
CA GLU A 14 12.00 -1.60 -17.55
C GLU A 14 11.88 -3.12 -17.41
N TYR A 15 11.90 -3.61 -16.19
CA TYR A 15 11.63 -5.03 -15.93
C TYR A 15 10.15 -5.31 -16.06
N GLU A 16 9.77 -6.17 -17.00
CA GLU A 16 8.38 -6.61 -17.14
C GLU A 16 7.89 -7.43 -15.94
N ASN A 17 8.82 -8.06 -15.20
CA ASN A 17 8.54 -8.92 -14.05
C ASN A 17 9.19 -8.40 -12.76
N TYR A 18 8.63 -7.35 -12.16
CA TYR A 18 9.04 -6.88 -10.82
C TYR A 18 8.74 -7.89 -9.71
N PHE A 19 7.79 -8.77 -9.94
CA PHE A 19 7.40 -9.84 -9.05
C PHE A 19 7.89 -11.18 -9.61
N SER A 20 9.22 -11.32 -9.82
CA SER A 20 9.77 -12.55 -10.35
C SER A 20 9.55 -13.72 -9.39
N GLU A 21 8.90 -14.75 -9.87
CA GLU A 21 8.78 -16.04 -9.19
C GLU A 21 10.18 -16.63 -8.95
N GLY A 22 10.40 -17.15 -7.76
CA GLY A 22 11.58 -17.98 -7.46
C GLY A 22 12.75 -17.28 -6.80
N ASN A 23 12.72 -15.98 -6.55
CA ASN A 23 13.76 -15.34 -5.73
C ASN A 23 13.44 -15.50 -4.24
N GLU A 24 14.32 -16.16 -3.50
CA GLU A 24 14.23 -16.24 -2.06
C GLU A 24 14.41 -14.82 -1.47
N ILE A 25 13.34 -14.28 -0.90
CA ILE A 25 13.37 -12.94 -0.29
C ILE A 25 14.14 -13.04 1.02
N VAL A 26 15.34 -12.45 1.05
CA VAL A 26 16.11 -12.30 2.29
C VAL A 26 15.43 -11.25 3.18
N ARG A 27 14.95 -11.66 4.34
CA ARG A 27 14.29 -10.79 5.31
C ARG A 27 15.22 -10.51 6.48
N SER A 28 15.29 -9.26 6.90
CA SER A 28 16.15 -8.81 8.01
C SER A 28 15.49 -8.97 9.38
N SER A 29 14.24 -9.38 9.46
CA SER A 29 13.48 -9.53 10.70
C SER A 29 12.69 -10.82 10.67
N ASP A 30 12.64 -11.51 11.83
CA ASP A 30 11.81 -12.71 12.03
C ASP A 30 10.43 -12.36 12.59
N PHE A 31 10.17 -11.08 12.87
CA PHE A 31 8.94 -10.59 13.47
C PHE A 31 8.05 -9.88 12.44
N MET A 32 8.63 -9.04 11.60
CA MET A 32 7.92 -8.20 10.62
C MET A 32 8.36 -8.52 9.19
N ALA A 33 7.40 -8.61 8.28
CA ALA A 33 7.65 -8.80 6.86
C ALA A 33 6.96 -7.74 6.00
N GLY A 34 7.70 -7.15 5.07
CA GLY A 34 7.12 -6.34 4.00
C GLY A 34 6.65 -7.23 2.84
N VAL A 35 5.43 -7.01 2.37
CA VAL A 35 4.83 -7.70 1.22
C VAL A 35 4.48 -6.68 0.16
N PRO A 36 5.23 -6.58 -0.94
CA PRO A 36 4.86 -5.72 -2.06
C PRO A 36 3.57 -6.21 -2.70
N ILE A 37 2.56 -5.32 -2.78
CA ILE A 37 1.26 -5.63 -3.41
C ILE A 37 1.10 -4.94 -4.77
N MET A 38 1.85 -3.87 -4.98
CA MET A 38 1.85 -3.11 -6.23
C MET A 38 3.13 -2.28 -6.34
N TYR A 39 3.43 -1.79 -7.54
CA TYR A 39 4.50 -0.82 -7.77
C TYR A 39 4.08 0.22 -8.81
N GLY A 40 4.89 1.30 -8.92
CA GLY A 40 4.57 2.43 -9.79
C GLY A 40 3.47 3.32 -9.25
N CYS A 41 3.18 4.44 -9.92
CA CYS A 41 2.12 5.36 -9.51
C CYS A 41 1.61 6.18 -10.69
N ASN A 42 0.27 6.33 -10.78
CA ASN A 42 -0.40 7.09 -11.84
C ASN A 42 -0.79 8.53 -11.42
N ASN A 43 -0.45 8.96 -10.19
CA ASN A 43 -0.93 10.27 -9.69
C ASN A 43 -0.16 11.47 -10.26
N PHE A 44 1.11 11.32 -10.65
CA PHE A 44 1.93 12.40 -11.22
C PHE A 44 1.90 13.70 -10.39
N CYS A 45 1.95 13.59 -9.05
CA CYS A 45 2.09 14.76 -8.20
C CYS A 45 3.33 15.56 -8.61
N THR A 46 3.23 16.90 -8.72
CA THR A 46 4.22 17.75 -9.36
C THR A 46 5.63 17.68 -8.76
N TYR A 47 5.75 17.30 -7.50
CA TYR A 47 7.00 17.15 -6.76
C TYR A 47 7.55 15.72 -6.70
N CYS A 48 6.86 14.74 -7.33
CA CYS A 48 7.15 13.32 -7.15
C CYS A 48 7.84 12.72 -8.37
N ILE A 49 9.00 12.09 -8.15
CA ILE A 49 9.76 11.42 -9.21
C ILE A 49 9.26 10.00 -9.51
N VAL A 50 8.45 9.41 -8.63
CA VAL A 50 8.07 7.99 -8.70
C VAL A 50 7.52 7.55 -10.05
N PRO A 51 6.55 8.25 -10.70
CA PRO A 51 6.04 7.82 -12.00
C PRO A 51 7.11 7.72 -13.10
N TYR A 52 8.18 8.50 -12.97
CA TYR A 52 9.26 8.58 -13.95
C TYR A 52 10.34 7.51 -13.74
N VAL A 53 10.52 7.03 -12.51
CA VAL A 53 11.58 6.06 -12.17
C VAL A 53 11.05 4.67 -11.86
N ARG A 54 9.75 4.55 -11.52
CA ARG A 54 9.09 3.27 -11.25
C ARG A 54 7.97 2.93 -12.25
N GLY A 55 7.68 3.85 -13.18
CA GLY A 55 6.65 3.65 -14.20
C GLY A 55 5.23 3.74 -13.67
N ARG A 56 4.31 3.23 -14.49
CA ARG A 56 2.87 3.18 -14.21
C ARG A 56 2.54 2.15 -13.14
N GLU A 57 1.37 2.33 -12.51
CA GLU A 57 0.85 1.37 -11.55
C GLU A 57 0.68 -0.01 -12.17
N LYS A 58 1.18 -1.01 -11.45
CA LYS A 58 0.95 -2.42 -11.72
C LYS A 58 0.68 -3.12 -10.40
N SER A 59 -0.49 -3.71 -10.28
CA SER A 59 -0.88 -4.51 -9.12
C SER A 59 -0.39 -5.95 -9.28
N ARG A 60 0.01 -6.55 -8.16
CA ARG A 60 0.39 -7.96 -8.10
C ARG A 60 -0.87 -8.83 -8.01
N PRO A 61 -0.93 -10.01 -8.65
CA PRO A 61 -2.07 -10.92 -8.52
C PRO A 61 -2.40 -11.23 -7.06
N SER A 62 -3.69 -11.29 -6.74
CA SER A 62 -4.13 -11.49 -5.35
C SER A 62 -3.70 -12.85 -4.80
N GLU A 63 -3.72 -13.90 -5.62
CA GLU A 63 -3.31 -15.25 -5.23
C GLU A 63 -1.85 -15.31 -4.77
N ASP A 64 -0.95 -14.58 -5.45
CA ASP A 64 0.46 -14.53 -5.08
C ASP A 64 0.68 -13.85 -3.74
N ILE A 65 -0.08 -12.74 -3.49
CA ILE A 65 -0.04 -12.02 -2.22
C ILE A 65 -0.54 -12.91 -1.09
N LEU A 66 -1.69 -13.57 -1.28
CA LEU A 66 -2.29 -14.44 -0.28
C LEU A 66 -1.38 -15.64 0.04
N SER A 67 -0.76 -16.23 -0.98
CA SER A 67 0.19 -17.34 -0.81
C SER A 67 1.40 -16.89 0.00
N GLU A 68 1.97 -15.73 -0.30
CA GLU A 68 3.10 -15.17 0.46
C GLU A 68 2.72 -14.86 1.89
N VAL A 69 1.58 -14.19 2.13
CA VAL A 69 1.09 -13.87 3.47
C VAL A 69 0.84 -15.13 4.29
N LYS A 70 0.23 -16.16 3.70
CA LYS A 70 0.02 -17.45 4.36
C LYS A 70 1.35 -18.10 4.76
N ASN A 71 2.32 -18.14 3.87
CA ASN A 71 3.66 -18.68 4.18
C ASN A 71 4.33 -17.91 5.33
N LEU A 72 4.18 -16.60 5.39
CA LEU A 72 4.70 -15.77 6.48
C LEU A 72 3.98 -16.05 7.80
N ALA A 73 2.66 -16.19 7.77
CA ALA A 73 1.87 -16.54 8.95
C ALA A 73 2.26 -17.92 9.49
N ASP A 74 2.42 -18.92 8.60
CA ASP A 74 2.86 -20.27 8.94
C ASP A 74 4.29 -20.29 9.54
N LYS A 75 5.16 -19.37 9.12
CA LYS A 75 6.50 -19.16 9.69
C LYS A 75 6.50 -18.37 11.00
N GLY A 76 5.34 -17.91 11.47
CA GLY A 76 5.20 -17.24 12.75
C GLY A 76 5.44 -15.72 12.75
N TYR A 77 5.51 -15.07 11.60
CA TYR A 77 5.59 -13.61 11.51
C TYR A 77 4.38 -12.97 12.17
N LYS A 78 4.61 -11.90 12.93
CA LYS A 78 3.58 -11.22 13.75
C LYS A 78 3.07 -9.92 13.15
N GLU A 79 3.83 -9.34 12.24
CA GLU A 79 3.41 -8.12 11.53
C GLU A 79 3.70 -8.25 10.04
N ILE A 80 2.68 -7.99 9.22
CA ILE A 80 2.76 -7.97 7.76
C ILE A 80 2.44 -6.55 7.29
N MET A 81 3.44 -5.93 6.66
CA MET A 81 3.34 -4.60 6.09
C MET A 81 3.10 -4.69 4.59
N LEU A 82 1.92 -4.31 4.13
CA LEU A 82 1.61 -4.21 2.71
C LEU A 82 2.26 -2.97 2.10
N LEU A 83 3.02 -3.15 1.04
CA LEU A 83 3.88 -2.13 0.44
C LEU A 83 3.46 -1.82 -0.99
N GLY A 84 3.55 -0.52 -1.34
CA GLY A 84 3.33 0.01 -2.68
C GLY A 84 3.61 1.50 -2.70
N GLN A 85 3.44 2.14 -3.85
CA GLN A 85 3.54 3.60 -3.98
C GLN A 85 2.20 4.32 -3.78
N ASN A 86 1.09 3.60 -3.98
CA ASN A 86 -0.27 4.03 -3.67
C ASN A 86 -1.13 2.78 -3.42
N VAL A 87 -1.02 2.19 -2.23
CA VAL A 87 -1.68 0.91 -1.93
C VAL A 87 -3.21 0.96 -2.07
N ASN A 88 -3.81 2.15 -1.94
CA ASN A 88 -5.26 2.33 -2.05
C ASN A 88 -5.78 2.10 -3.49
N SER A 89 -4.91 2.20 -4.52
CA SER A 89 -5.28 1.93 -5.91
C SER A 89 -5.06 0.48 -6.32
N TYR A 90 -4.69 -0.40 -5.37
CA TYR A 90 -4.51 -1.82 -5.66
C TYR A 90 -5.73 -2.41 -6.36
N GLY A 91 -5.47 -3.25 -7.34
CA GLY A 91 -6.47 -3.87 -8.20
C GLY A 91 -6.60 -3.19 -9.57
N GLU A 92 -6.20 -1.93 -9.70
CA GLU A 92 -6.23 -1.24 -10.98
C GLU A 92 -5.36 -1.97 -12.02
N GLY A 93 -5.96 -2.29 -13.17
CA GLY A 93 -5.30 -3.00 -14.26
C GLY A 93 -5.22 -4.52 -14.14
N LEU A 94 -5.71 -5.11 -13.05
CA LEU A 94 -5.90 -6.56 -12.95
C LEU A 94 -7.16 -7.02 -13.71
N SER A 95 -7.12 -8.25 -14.23
CA SER A 95 -8.32 -8.91 -14.77
C SER A 95 -9.27 -9.41 -13.68
N GLU A 96 -8.79 -9.44 -12.44
CA GLU A 96 -9.58 -9.80 -11.25
C GLU A 96 -10.49 -8.62 -10.88
N ASP A 97 -11.72 -8.91 -10.48
CA ASP A 97 -12.62 -7.94 -9.85
C ASP A 97 -12.23 -7.79 -8.37
N ILE A 98 -11.13 -7.08 -8.13
CA ILE A 98 -10.54 -6.90 -6.80
C ILE A 98 -10.04 -5.46 -6.62
N ASP A 99 -10.21 -4.96 -5.39
CA ASP A 99 -9.68 -3.70 -4.92
C ASP A 99 -8.95 -3.86 -3.57
N PHE A 100 -8.38 -2.80 -3.06
CA PHE A 100 -7.63 -2.83 -1.80
C PHE A 100 -8.50 -3.22 -0.59
N PRO A 101 -9.73 -2.69 -0.40
CA PRO A 101 -10.65 -3.16 0.64
C PRO A 101 -10.89 -4.67 0.61
N ARG A 102 -11.12 -5.22 -0.56
CA ARG A 102 -11.35 -6.66 -0.74
C ARG A 102 -10.10 -7.48 -0.43
N LEU A 103 -8.93 -7.02 -0.90
CA LEU A 103 -7.66 -7.66 -0.55
C LEU A 103 -7.44 -7.71 0.97
N LEU A 104 -7.71 -6.60 1.69
CA LEU A 104 -7.60 -6.58 3.15
C LEU A 104 -8.49 -7.62 3.82
N ARG A 105 -9.74 -7.77 3.37
CA ARG A 105 -10.68 -8.79 3.89
C ARG A 105 -10.17 -10.21 3.61
N MET A 106 -9.62 -10.46 2.40
CA MET A 106 -9.06 -11.77 2.05
C MET A 106 -7.84 -12.11 2.91
N ILE A 107 -6.91 -11.17 3.10
CA ILE A 107 -5.74 -11.36 3.96
C ILE A 107 -6.18 -11.57 5.43
N ASN A 108 -7.18 -10.83 5.90
CA ASN A 108 -7.72 -10.98 7.24
C ASN A 108 -8.28 -12.38 7.50
N GLY A 109 -8.81 -13.04 6.47
CA GLY A 109 -9.31 -14.41 6.52
C GLY A 109 -8.24 -15.51 6.61
N ILE A 110 -6.95 -15.19 6.42
CA ILE A 110 -5.87 -16.15 6.55
C ILE A 110 -5.69 -16.50 8.04
N ASP A 111 -5.61 -17.79 8.36
CA ASP A 111 -5.36 -18.27 9.72
C ASP A 111 -3.98 -17.79 10.22
N GLY A 112 -3.89 -17.53 11.51
CA GLY A 112 -2.64 -17.11 12.17
C GLY A 112 -2.82 -15.88 13.06
N ASP A 113 -1.89 -15.71 13.98
CA ASP A 113 -1.82 -14.57 14.91
C ASP A 113 -0.82 -13.55 14.39
N PHE A 114 -1.29 -12.66 13.52
CA PHE A 114 -0.50 -11.57 12.95
C PHE A 114 -1.34 -10.30 12.78
N ARG A 115 -0.66 -9.16 12.66
CA ARG A 115 -1.26 -7.85 12.36
C ARG A 115 -0.95 -7.45 10.93
N ILE A 116 -1.91 -6.75 10.31
CA ILE A 116 -1.78 -6.18 8.96
C ILE A 116 -1.61 -4.67 9.11
N ARG A 117 -0.56 -4.15 8.47
CA ARG A 117 -0.34 -2.71 8.30
C ARG A 117 -0.15 -2.40 6.83
N PHE A 118 -0.34 -1.15 6.48
CA PHE A 118 -0.04 -0.64 5.16
C PHE A 118 0.38 0.83 5.22
N MET A 119 1.13 1.26 4.23
CA MET A 119 1.60 2.64 4.09
C MET A 119 1.48 3.09 2.64
N SER A 120 1.83 4.37 2.39
CA SER A 120 1.82 4.97 1.03
C SER A 120 0.43 5.05 0.45
N SER A 121 -0.48 5.67 1.21
CA SER A 121 -1.85 5.94 0.78
C SER A 121 -1.98 7.31 0.14
N HIS A 122 -2.91 7.44 -0.81
CA HIS A 122 -3.24 8.71 -1.44
C HIS A 122 -4.71 9.09 -1.15
N PRO A 123 -5.00 10.33 -0.68
CA PRO A 123 -6.36 10.75 -0.31
C PRO A 123 -7.40 10.59 -1.42
N LYS A 124 -7.01 10.77 -2.70
CA LYS A 124 -7.89 10.53 -3.86
C LYS A 124 -8.54 9.14 -3.85
N ASN A 125 -7.80 8.12 -3.40
CA ASN A 125 -8.23 6.74 -3.35
C ASN A 125 -8.68 6.29 -1.95
N ALA A 126 -8.80 7.23 -0.99
CA ALA A 126 -9.34 6.93 0.33
C ALA A 126 -10.88 6.95 0.27
N THR A 127 -11.49 5.77 0.34
CA THR A 127 -12.93 5.59 0.26
C THR A 127 -13.54 5.22 1.61
N LYS A 128 -14.85 5.42 1.75
CA LYS A 128 -15.58 4.94 2.94
C LYS A 128 -15.51 3.42 3.06
N GLU A 129 -15.52 2.72 1.94
CA GLU A 129 -15.41 1.27 1.90
C GLU A 129 -14.05 0.78 2.42
N LEU A 130 -12.95 1.51 2.11
CA LEU A 130 -11.66 1.20 2.70
C LEU A 130 -11.67 1.37 4.21
N ILE A 131 -12.30 2.44 4.73
CA ILE A 131 -12.45 2.64 6.18
C ILE A 131 -13.26 1.50 6.78
N ASP A 132 -14.38 1.11 6.16
CA ASP A 132 -15.20 -0.01 6.64
C ASP A 132 -14.40 -1.33 6.66
N ALA A 133 -13.61 -1.61 5.62
CA ALA A 133 -12.73 -2.78 5.61
C ALA A 133 -11.68 -2.76 6.74
N ILE A 134 -11.06 -1.59 7.00
CA ILE A 134 -10.12 -1.44 8.13
C ILE A 134 -10.82 -1.72 9.47
N ILE A 135 -12.08 -1.31 9.59
CA ILE A 135 -12.88 -1.49 10.80
C ILE A 135 -13.29 -2.96 11.00
N GLU A 136 -13.77 -3.59 9.95
CA GLU A 136 -14.26 -4.98 9.94
C GLU A 136 -13.16 -6.01 10.18
N CYS A 137 -11.96 -5.74 9.67
CA CYS A 137 -10.84 -6.66 9.73
C CYS A 137 -10.09 -6.56 11.06
N ASP A 138 -10.24 -7.55 11.93
CA ASP A 138 -9.63 -7.56 13.28
C ASP A 138 -8.10 -7.53 13.26
N LYS A 139 -7.47 -8.14 12.26
CA LYS A 139 -6.02 -8.16 12.10
C LYS A 139 -5.47 -6.82 11.58
N VAL A 140 -6.28 -6.00 10.91
CA VAL A 140 -5.85 -4.69 10.39
C VAL A 140 -5.73 -3.69 11.54
N CYS A 141 -4.56 -3.08 11.67
CA CYS A 141 -4.33 -2.02 12.66
C CYS A 141 -5.25 -0.82 12.37
N LYS A 142 -5.89 -0.30 13.41
CA LYS A 142 -6.81 0.84 13.32
C LYS A 142 -6.04 2.16 13.21
N HIS A 143 -5.12 2.20 12.28
CA HIS A 143 -4.28 3.34 11.96
C HIS A 143 -4.23 3.56 10.45
N PHE A 144 -4.37 4.81 10.02
CA PHE A 144 -4.31 5.18 8.62
C PHE A 144 -3.37 6.36 8.41
N HIS A 145 -2.24 6.09 7.75
CA HIS A 145 -1.34 7.15 7.29
C HIS A 145 -1.90 7.71 5.98
N LEU A 146 -2.40 8.96 6.02
CA LEU A 146 -3.07 9.61 4.90
C LEU A 146 -2.51 11.03 4.71
N PRO A 147 -1.43 11.21 3.91
CA PRO A 147 -0.78 12.48 3.69
C PRO A 147 -1.70 13.51 3.02
N VAL A 148 -2.10 14.56 3.74
CA VAL A 148 -2.94 15.64 3.19
C VAL A 148 -2.15 16.61 2.31
N GLN A 149 -0.86 16.79 2.58
CA GLN A 149 0.10 17.67 1.90
C GLN A 149 -0.19 19.17 2.03
N SER A 150 -1.46 19.61 1.95
CA SER A 150 -1.88 20.99 2.17
C SER A 150 -3.36 21.07 2.57
N GLY A 151 -3.71 22.09 3.37
CA GLY A 151 -5.11 22.44 3.66
C GLY A 151 -5.72 23.42 2.65
N SER A 152 -4.97 23.88 1.64
CA SER A 152 -5.43 24.80 0.59
C SER A 152 -5.73 24.04 -0.69
N ASP A 153 -6.95 24.16 -1.20
CA ASP A 153 -7.35 23.54 -2.46
C ASP A 153 -6.58 24.10 -3.67
N GLU A 154 -6.18 25.38 -3.62
CA GLU A 154 -5.35 25.99 -4.63
C GLU A 154 -3.96 25.30 -4.69
N ILE A 155 -3.34 25.08 -3.53
CA ILE A 155 -2.05 24.39 -3.44
C ILE A 155 -2.18 22.92 -3.83
N LEU A 156 -3.23 22.23 -3.39
CA LEU A 156 -3.50 20.85 -3.78
C LEU A 156 -3.64 20.72 -5.31
N SER A 157 -4.35 21.65 -5.94
CA SER A 157 -4.47 21.71 -7.40
C SER A 157 -3.12 21.94 -8.09
N ALA A 158 -2.32 22.90 -7.58
CA ALA A 158 -0.97 23.16 -8.09
C ALA A 158 -0.03 21.95 -7.92
N MET A 159 -0.23 21.15 -6.88
CA MET A 159 0.49 19.88 -6.64
C MET A 159 -0.02 18.72 -7.49
N ASN A 160 -1.03 18.91 -8.35
CA ASN A 160 -1.74 17.85 -9.07
C ASN A 160 -2.34 16.79 -8.13
N ARG A 161 -2.87 17.25 -6.97
CA ARG A 161 -3.54 16.40 -5.99
C ARG A 161 -5.04 16.48 -6.24
N ASN A 162 -5.62 15.43 -6.83
CA ASN A 162 -7.01 15.41 -7.31
C ASN A 162 -8.01 15.10 -6.18
N TYR A 163 -7.96 15.89 -5.11
CA TYR A 163 -8.93 15.92 -3.99
C TYR A 163 -8.93 17.30 -3.35
N THR A 164 -9.91 17.59 -2.50
CA THR A 164 -10.06 18.83 -1.75
C THR A 164 -9.86 18.61 -0.26
N ALA A 165 -9.61 19.69 0.50
CA ALA A 165 -9.54 19.66 1.95
C ALA A 165 -10.86 19.14 2.55
N GLU A 166 -12.00 19.51 1.98
CA GLU A 166 -13.33 19.04 2.41
C GLU A 166 -13.47 17.53 2.22
N SER A 167 -13.12 16.99 1.04
CA SER A 167 -13.18 15.54 0.77
C SER A 167 -12.26 14.74 1.70
N TYR A 168 -11.06 15.25 1.98
CA TYR A 168 -10.14 14.67 2.95
C TYR A 168 -10.76 14.60 4.36
N LEU A 169 -11.29 15.74 4.85
CA LEU A 169 -11.93 15.80 6.15
C LEU A 169 -13.18 14.93 6.25
N SER A 170 -13.92 14.75 5.15
CA SER A 170 -15.05 13.83 5.09
C SER A 170 -14.65 12.39 5.44
N ILE A 171 -13.53 11.90 4.91
CA ILE A 171 -12.99 10.57 5.21
C ILE A 171 -12.53 10.48 6.67
N VAL A 172 -11.79 11.47 7.14
CA VAL A 172 -11.33 11.51 8.55
C VAL A 172 -12.51 11.49 9.51
N ASN A 173 -13.52 12.31 9.27
CA ASN A 173 -14.71 12.38 10.11
C ASN A 173 -15.52 11.08 10.04
N TYR A 174 -15.63 10.48 8.85
CA TYR A 174 -16.31 9.18 8.70
C TYR A 174 -15.66 8.11 9.57
N ALA A 175 -14.34 7.99 9.52
CA ALA A 175 -13.62 7.01 10.32
C ALA A 175 -13.76 7.28 11.83
N ARG A 176 -13.60 8.52 12.27
CA ARG A 176 -13.74 8.91 13.68
C ARG A 176 -15.14 8.67 14.23
N ASN A 177 -16.17 8.85 13.41
CA ASN A 177 -17.55 8.58 13.81
C ASN A 177 -17.83 7.07 13.96
N LYS A 178 -17.09 6.24 13.22
CA LYS A 178 -17.24 4.79 13.29
C LYS A 178 -16.44 4.17 14.44
N ILE A 179 -15.21 4.65 14.66
CA ILE A 179 -14.33 4.20 15.74
C ILE A 179 -13.69 5.43 16.39
N PRO A 180 -14.01 5.77 17.65
CA PRO A 180 -13.45 6.95 18.34
C PRO A 180 -11.92 6.93 18.43
N ASP A 181 -11.33 5.75 18.62
CA ASP A 181 -9.88 5.54 18.79
C ASP A 181 -9.14 5.30 17.46
N PHE A 182 -9.76 5.61 16.31
CA PHE A 182 -9.11 5.49 15.01
C PHE A 182 -7.97 6.49 14.89
N SER A 183 -6.77 6.00 14.65
CA SER A 183 -5.57 6.82 14.57
C SER A 183 -5.26 7.25 13.13
N PHE A 184 -5.06 8.54 12.93
CA PHE A 184 -4.56 9.10 11.67
C PHE A 184 -3.16 9.69 11.85
N SER A 185 -2.31 9.50 10.85
CA SER A 185 -1.10 10.29 10.67
C SER A 185 -1.08 10.92 9.28
N THR A 186 -0.42 12.06 9.15
CA THR A 186 -0.40 12.84 7.91
C THR A 186 0.91 13.60 7.78
N ASP A 187 1.26 13.95 6.57
CA ASP A 187 2.32 14.90 6.21
C ASP A 187 1.67 16.18 5.66
N ILE A 188 2.31 17.33 5.99
CA ILE A 188 1.89 18.67 5.57
C ILE A 188 3.12 19.43 5.04
#